data_24c2d5c10a08fac8bb2ff9127919c4cd
#
_entry.id   24c2d5c10a08fac8bb2ff9127919c4cd
#
_cell.length_a   1.000
_cell.length_b   1.000
_cell.length_c   1.000
_cell.angle_alpha   90.00
_cell.angle_beta   90.00
_cell.angle_gamma   90.00
#
_symmetry.space_group_name_H-M   'P 1'
#
loop_
_entity.id
_entity.type
_entity.pdbx_description
1 polymer ?
#
loop_
_entity_poly.entity_id
_entity_poly.type
_entity_poly.pdbx_seq_one_letter_code
_entity_poly.pdbx_strand_id
1 'polypeptide(L)'
;MKRQQAEFSGRAGEAKAALWLRAKGWQILDRRVKTSAGEIDLVARRGRIVAFVEVKWRKRKEELDHAIDERRLSRVAAACDAVAHRYAQDGEDIRIDVILLAPGTFPRHIANAWQP
;
A
#
# COMPACT_ATOMS: atom_id res chain seq x y z
N MET A 1 -19.54 -10.73 -12.45
CA MET A 1 -19.21 -9.56 -13.27
C MET A 1 -17.82 -9.05 -12.94
N LYS A 2 -17.10 -8.63 -13.96
CA LYS A 2 -15.69 -8.22 -13.81
C LYS A 2 -15.49 -7.12 -12.77
N ARG A 3 -16.40 -6.14 -12.73
CA ARG A 3 -16.27 -4.99 -11.82
C ARG A 3 -16.42 -5.39 -10.35
N GLN A 4 -17.40 -6.24 -10.05
CA GLN A 4 -17.60 -6.71 -8.69
C GLN A 4 -16.44 -7.60 -8.22
N GLN A 5 -15.91 -8.43 -9.12
CA GLN A 5 -14.74 -9.26 -8.81
C GLN A 5 -13.51 -8.42 -8.54
N ALA A 6 -13.30 -7.34 -9.32
CA ALA A 6 -12.17 -6.44 -9.11
C ALA A 6 -12.25 -5.72 -7.76
N GLU A 7 -13.44 -5.22 -7.39
CA GLU A 7 -13.64 -4.57 -6.09
C GLU A 7 -13.46 -5.56 -4.93
N PHE A 8 -14.02 -6.74 -5.07
CA PHE A 8 -13.89 -7.78 -4.04
C PHE A 8 -12.43 -8.20 -3.89
N SER A 9 -11.72 -8.42 -5.00
CA SER A 9 -10.30 -8.77 -4.98
C SER A 9 -9.45 -7.66 -4.35
N GLY A 10 -9.77 -6.39 -4.64
CA GLY A 10 -9.10 -5.25 -4.05
C GLY A 10 -9.25 -5.21 -2.53
N ARG A 11 -10.48 -5.40 -2.03
CA ARG A 11 -10.74 -5.42 -0.59
C ARG A 11 -10.09 -6.62 0.09
N ALA A 12 -10.20 -7.79 -0.52
CA ALA A 12 -9.56 -9.01 -0.02
C ALA A 12 -8.04 -8.86 -0.02
N GLY A 13 -7.49 -8.25 -1.07
CA GLY A 13 -6.06 -7.97 -1.17
C GLY A 13 -5.58 -7.03 -0.07
N GLU A 14 -6.30 -5.93 0.18
CA GLU A 14 -5.96 -5.00 1.27
C GLU A 14 -6.01 -5.69 2.63
N ALA A 15 -7.04 -6.51 2.88
CA ALA A 15 -7.16 -7.25 4.14
C ALA A 15 -6.01 -8.22 4.32
N LYS A 16 -5.64 -8.94 3.26
CA LYS A 16 -4.51 -9.88 3.27
C LYS A 16 -3.19 -9.15 3.51
N ALA A 17 -2.99 -8.03 2.84
CA ALA A 17 -1.79 -7.20 3.03
C ALA A 17 -1.70 -6.69 4.47
N ALA A 18 -2.82 -6.21 5.04
CA ALA A 18 -2.85 -5.74 6.41
C ALA A 18 -2.51 -6.85 7.41
N LEU A 19 -3.06 -8.04 7.20
CA LEU A 19 -2.79 -9.19 8.06
C LEU A 19 -1.30 -9.58 7.98
N TRP A 20 -0.74 -9.60 6.78
CA TRP A 20 0.67 -9.93 6.57
C TRP A 20 1.60 -8.90 7.23
N LEU A 21 1.28 -7.61 7.12
CA LEU A 21 2.03 -6.55 7.79
C LEU A 21 1.97 -6.69 9.31
N ARG A 22 0.80 -6.98 9.88
CA ARG A 22 0.66 -7.21 11.32
C ARG A 22 1.53 -8.37 11.79
N ALA A 23 1.56 -9.45 11.02
CA ALA A 23 2.39 -10.60 11.35
C ALA A 23 3.88 -10.25 11.37
N LYS A 24 4.28 -9.19 10.65
CA LYS A 24 5.66 -8.70 10.63
C LYS A 24 5.92 -7.55 11.60
N GLY A 25 4.99 -7.28 12.49
CA GLY A 25 5.17 -6.28 13.54
C GLY A 25 4.71 -4.87 13.18
N TRP A 26 4.00 -4.71 12.06
CA TRP A 26 3.42 -3.42 11.71
C TRP A 26 2.07 -3.20 12.37
N GLN A 27 1.84 -1.98 12.83
CA GLN A 27 0.54 -1.54 13.29
C GLN A 27 -0.20 -0.87 12.13
N ILE A 28 -1.43 -1.28 11.85
CA ILE A 28 -2.24 -0.65 10.80
C ILE A 28 -2.91 0.56 11.42
N LEU A 29 -2.55 1.75 10.94
CA LEU A 29 -3.07 3.02 11.44
C LEU A 29 -4.38 3.41 10.76
N ASP A 30 -4.49 3.12 9.46
CA ASP A 30 -5.67 3.51 8.68
C ASP A 30 -5.75 2.71 7.39
N ARG A 31 -6.93 2.73 6.77
CA ARG A 31 -7.22 2.03 5.51
C ARG A 31 -8.01 2.95 4.60
N ARG A 32 -7.74 2.85 3.28
CA ARG A 32 -8.52 3.56 2.25
C ARG A 32 -8.64 5.04 2.53
N VAL A 33 -7.51 5.67 2.71
CA VAL A 33 -7.45 7.11 2.96
C VAL A 33 -7.64 7.85 1.65
N LYS A 34 -8.74 8.57 1.54
CA LYS A 34 -9.07 9.33 0.34
C LYS A 34 -8.63 10.77 0.48
N THR A 35 -7.98 11.28 -0.56
CA THR A 35 -7.55 12.68 -0.64
C THR A 35 -7.93 13.24 -2.01
N SER A 36 -7.86 14.57 -2.16
CA SER A 36 -8.07 15.20 -3.46
C SER A 36 -7.02 14.82 -4.50
N ALA A 37 -5.84 14.39 -4.05
CA ALA A 37 -4.73 14.01 -4.93
C ALA A 37 -4.74 12.52 -5.31
N GLY A 38 -5.41 11.67 -4.52
CA GLY A 38 -5.46 10.24 -4.75
C GLY A 38 -5.87 9.48 -3.50
N GLU A 39 -5.75 8.16 -3.54
CA GLU A 39 -6.12 7.26 -2.45
C GLU A 39 -4.91 6.47 -1.98
N ILE A 40 -4.84 6.23 -0.67
CA ILE A 40 -3.81 5.40 -0.05
C ILE A 40 -4.50 4.16 0.51
N ASP A 41 -4.03 2.98 0.11
CA ASP A 41 -4.68 1.73 0.50
C ASP A 41 -4.53 1.42 1.99
N LEU A 42 -3.32 1.55 2.52
CA LEU A 42 -3.03 1.31 3.94
C LEU A 42 -2.03 2.33 4.45
N VAL A 43 -2.16 2.69 5.73
CA VAL A 43 -1.13 3.43 6.46
C VAL A 43 -0.70 2.55 7.63
N ALA A 44 0.61 2.31 7.76
CA ALA A 44 1.14 1.39 8.75
C ALA A 44 2.36 1.98 9.44
N ARG A 45 2.56 1.60 10.71
CA ARG A 45 3.68 2.04 11.53
C ARG A 45 4.46 0.85 12.05
N ARG A 46 5.78 0.97 12.01
CA ARG A 46 6.67 0.06 12.73
C ARG A 46 7.85 0.88 13.27
N GLY A 47 7.93 0.99 14.61
CA GLY A 47 8.93 1.86 15.24
C GLY A 47 8.74 3.32 14.85
N ARG A 48 9.76 3.94 14.29
CA ARG A 48 9.74 5.33 13.84
C ARG A 48 9.49 5.46 12.33
N ILE A 49 8.99 4.43 11.70
CA ILE A 49 8.70 4.43 10.27
C ILE A 49 7.19 4.39 10.08
N VAL A 50 6.67 5.34 9.30
CA VAL A 50 5.28 5.34 8.84
C VAL A 50 5.29 5.09 7.34
N ALA A 51 4.71 3.97 6.92
CA ALA A 51 4.64 3.55 5.53
C ALA A 51 3.24 3.79 4.98
N PHE A 52 3.18 4.46 3.83
CA PHE A 52 1.97 4.64 3.05
C PHE A 52 2.01 3.59 1.95
N VAL A 53 1.08 2.64 2.01
CA VAL A 53 1.19 1.37 1.29
C VAL A 53 0.18 1.31 0.15
N GLU A 54 0.69 1.04 -1.04
CA GLU A 54 -0.10 0.69 -2.22
C GLU A 54 -0.15 -0.82 -2.32
N VAL A 55 -1.37 -1.39 -2.43
CA VAL A 55 -1.57 -2.82 -2.56
C VAL A 55 -1.97 -3.13 -3.99
N LYS A 56 -1.23 -4.03 -4.64
CA LYS A 56 -1.51 -4.49 -5.99
C LYS A 56 -1.79 -5.98 -5.99
N TRP A 57 -2.91 -6.38 -6.55
CA TRP A 57 -3.30 -7.76 -6.71
C TRP A 57 -3.32 -8.12 -8.20
N ARG A 58 -2.80 -9.31 -8.53
CA ARG A 58 -2.85 -9.84 -9.89
C ARG A 58 -3.27 -11.31 -9.84
N LYS A 59 -3.91 -11.78 -10.89
CA LYS A 59 -4.33 -13.19 -10.97
C LYS A 59 -3.16 -14.16 -11.03
N ARG A 60 -2.05 -13.72 -11.62
CA ARG A 60 -0.86 -14.53 -11.84
C ARG A 60 0.36 -13.85 -11.28
N LYS A 61 1.24 -14.64 -10.67
CA LYS A 61 2.50 -14.10 -10.11
C LYS A 61 3.37 -13.43 -11.18
N GLU A 62 3.31 -13.90 -12.43
CA GLU A 62 4.09 -13.35 -13.54
C GLU A 62 3.70 -11.92 -13.85
N GLU A 63 2.47 -11.53 -13.56
CA GLU A 63 1.98 -10.16 -13.78
C GLU A 63 2.49 -9.19 -12.72
N LEU A 64 3.03 -9.68 -11.61
CA LEU A 64 3.51 -8.82 -10.51
C LEU A 64 4.73 -7.99 -10.90
N ASP A 65 5.58 -8.51 -11.77
CA ASP A 65 6.79 -7.78 -12.19
C ASP A 65 6.47 -6.47 -12.91
N HIS A 66 5.26 -6.36 -13.47
CA HIS A 66 4.79 -5.18 -14.19
C HIS A 66 3.69 -4.42 -13.44
N ALA A 67 3.46 -4.76 -12.17
CA ALA A 67 2.37 -4.17 -11.41
C ALA A 67 2.71 -2.80 -10.82
N ILE A 68 3.99 -2.44 -10.75
CA ILE A 68 4.45 -1.15 -10.25
C ILE A 68 4.36 -0.13 -11.38
N ASP A 69 3.62 0.96 -11.13
CA ASP A 69 3.39 2.03 -12.09
C ASP A 69 3.82 3.34 -11.43
N GLU A 70 4.80 4.02 -12.04
CA GLU A 70 5.32 5.28 -11.51
C GLU A 70 4.26 6.38 -11.46
N ARG A 71 3.34 6.42 -12.41
CA ARG A 71 2.24 7.38 -12.39
C ARG A 71 1.35 7.17 -11.17
N ARG A 72 1.08 5.90 -10.86
CA ARG A 72 0.28 5.55 -9.67
C ARG A 72 1.03 5.91 -8.40
N LEU A 73 2.32 5.61 -8.33
CA LEU A 73 3.15 5.97 -7.18
C LEU A 73 3.27 7.48 -7.01
N SER A 74 3.34 8.23 -8.09
CA SER A 74 3.35 9.70 -8.04
C SER A 74 2.06 10.23 -7.39
N ARG A 75 0.91 9.65 -7.71
CA ARG A 75 -0.37 10.02 -7.09
C ARG A 75 -0.41 9.63 -5.62
N VAL A 76 0.13 8.47 -5.28
CA VAL A 76 0.23 8.05 -3.89
C VAL A 76 1.14 9.01 -3.12
N ALA A 77 2.25 9.43 -3.72
CA ALA A 77 3.15 10.42 -3.11
C ALA A 77 2.44 11.75 -2.84
N ALA A 78 1.66 12.24 -3.81
CA ALA A 78 0.89 13.47 -3.63
C ALA A 78 -0.17 13.31 -2.53
N ALA A 79 -0.86 12.17 -2.48
CA ALA A 79 -1.82 11.87 -1.43
C ALA A 79 -1.13 11.79 -0.05
N CYS A 80 0.06 11.17 -0.01
CA CYS A 80 0.87 11.07 1.19
C CYS A 80 1.22 12.47 1.73
N ASP A 81 1.70 13.35 0.86
CA ASP A 81 2.04 14.73 1.26
C ASP A 81 0.84 15.46 1.88
N ALA A 82 -0.35 15.20 1.36
CA ALA A 82 -1.57 15.86 1.85
C ALA A 82 -1.96 15.40 3.26
N VAL A 83 -1.65 14.17 3.66
CA VAL A 83 -2.16 13.58 4.90
C VAL A 83 -1.08 13.07 5.87
N ALA A 84 0.20 13.14 5.49
CA ALA A 84 1.28 12.58 6.31
C ALA A 84 1.27 13.14 7.74
N HIS A 85 0.94 14.41 7.90
CA HIS A 85 0.87 15.09 9.21
C HIS A 85 -0.14 14.45 10.17
N ARG A 86 -1.12 13.70 9.65
CA ARG A 86 -2.12 13.01 10.48
C ARG A 86 -1.56 11.75 11.15
N TYR A 87 -0.50 11.18 10.58
CA TYR A 87 -0.01 9.86 10.98
C TYR A 87 1.41 9.87 11.49
N ALA A 88 2.26 10.73 10.94
CA ALA A 88 3.67 10.79 11.28
C ALA A 88 3.96 11.99 12.19
N GLN A 89 4.78 11.78 13.21
CA GLN A 89 5.25 12.81 14.12
C GLN A 89 6.63 13.33 13.67
N ASP A 90 7.04 14.46 14.22
CA ASP A 90 8.34 15.03 13.92
C ASP A 90 9.47 14.03 14.19
N GLY A 91 10.40 13.93 13.25
CA GLY A 91 11.54 13.04 13.35
C GLY A 91 11.25 11.60 12.93
N GLU A 92 10.03 11.30 12.53
CA GLU A 92 9.69 9.96 12.02
C GLU A 92 9.93 9.89 10.51
N ASP A 93 10.33 8.70 10.03
CA ASP A 93 10.55 8.47 8.61
C ASP A 93 9.22 8.16 7.92
N ILE A 94 9.02 8.76 6.76
CA ILE A 94 7.84 8.54 5.92
C ILE A 94 8.31 7.80 4.67
N ARG A 95 7.67 6.68 4.37
CA ARG A 95 7.98 5.87 3.19
C ARG A 95 6.73 5.56 2.40
N ILE A 96 6.90 5.34 1.09
CA ILE A 96 5.85 4.76 0.26
C ILE A 96 6.29 3.34 -0.08
N ASP A 97 5.50 2.37 0.34
CA ASP A 97 5.76 0.96 0.13
C ASP A 97 4.71 0.36 -0.81
N VAL A 98 5.07 -0.72 -1.48
CA VAL A 98 4.14 -1.48 -2.33
C VAL A 98 4.10 -2.93 -1.84
N ILE A 99 2.89 -3.49 -1.77
CA ILE A 99 2.72 -4.91 -1.50
C ILE A 99 2.07 -5.55 -2.72
N LEU A 100 2.73 -6.55 -3.27
CA LEU A 100 2.28 -7.29 -4.45
C LEU A 100 1.70 -8.63 -4.01
N LEU A 101 0.47 -8.92 -4.45
CA LEU A 101 -0.27 -10.12 -4.08
C LEU A 101 -0.70 -10.89 -5.32
N ALA A 102 -0.51 -12.21 -5.29
CA ALA A 102 -1.05 -13.13 -6.30
C ALA A 102 -1.36 -14.47 -5.64
N PRO A 103 -2.32 -15.25 -6.19
CA PRO A 103 -2.63 -16.57 -5.64
C PRO A 103 -1.41 -17.49 -5.66
N GLY A 104 -1.25 -18.30 -4.60
CA GLY A 104 -0.20 -19.31 -4.52
C GLY A 104 1.20 -18.78 -4.25
N THR A 105 1.34 -17.51 -3.93
CA THR A 105 2.65 -16.93 -3.58
C THR A 105 2.53 -16.10 -2.31
N PHE A 106 3.65 -15.96 -1.59
CA PHE A 106 3.70 -15.05 -0.46
C PHE A 106 3.62 -13.59 -0.95
N PRO A 107 3.06 -12.69 -0.13
CA PRO A 107 3.11 -11.27 -0.43
C PRO A 107 4.54 -10.80 -0.66
N ARG A 108 4.74 -9.95 -1.66
CA ARG A 108 6.04 -9.34 -1.94
C ARG A 108 5.98 -7.88 -1.50
N HIS A 109 6.80 -7.52 -0.53
CA HIS A 109 6.84 -6.18 0.05
C HIS A 109 8.03 -5.41 -0.53
N ILE A 110 7.75 -4.32 -1.21
CA ILE A 110 8.78 -3.44 -1.76
C ILE A 110 8.77 -2.18 -0.91
N ALA A 111 9.78 -2.07 -0.06
CA ALA A 111 9.93 -0.93 0.83
C ALA A 111 10.52 0.26 0.07
N ASN A 112 10.05 1.47 0.41
CA ASN A 112 10.55 2.71 -0.14
C ASN A 112 10.53 2.71 -1.68
N ALA A 113 9.39 2.34 -2.24
CA ALA A 113 9.23 2.11 -3.68
C ALA A 113 9.23 3.40 -4.52
N TRP A 114 8.98 4.55 -3.90
CA TRP A 114 8.94 5.84 -4.59
C TRP A 114 10.20 6.64 -4.31
N GLN A 115 10.87 7.02 -5.40
CA GLN A 115 12.01 7.95 -5.35
C GLN A 115 11.68 9.12 -6.26
N PRO A 116 11.50 10.33 -5.70
CA PRO A 116 11.19 11.51 -6.50
C PRO A 116 12.34 11.91 -7.43
#